data_629ec23e52a028f3defb6810f7918659
#
_entry.id   629ec23e52a028f3defb6810f7918659
#
_cell.length_a   1.000
_cell.length_b   1.000
_cell.length_c   1.000
_cell.angle_alpha   90.00
_cell.angle_beta   90.00
_cell.angle_gamma   90.00
#
_symmetry.space_group_name_H-M   'P 1'
#
loop_
_entity.id
_entity.type
_entity.pdbx_description
1 polymer ?
#
loop_
_entity_poly.entity_id
_entity_poly.type
_entity_poly.pdbx_seq_one_letter_code
_entity_poly.pdbx_strand_id
1 'polypeptide(L)'
;LIGQGLAKIASGFSGSFPTSSSFSRSALNLYAGARTGWATVFSVAVVLLALLFFTPLLHPVPLAVLAAIVVLPIAGLIRPQAFNRLWRLSRVEAVIAGLTFAITVLAAPRLYWGVLAGVVMALSHFLYLRLHPRIIEVGLHPDGSLRDRHLWLLPPLAPDLYALRMDAALDFATANGFERAVAEHIAAHPGTRHVMWIAHPINWIDATGAEAFGRLREHLDDRRIDLHLVGIKLPVEAVLQRAGYLNAGPRLHLYRTEAEALRATDALSQAAS
;
A
#
# COMPACT_ATOMS: atom_id res chain seq x y z
N LEU A 1 -10.20 22.48 -9.17
CA LEU A 1 -11.04 22.13 -8.00
C LEU A 1 -11.95 23.28 -7.60
N ILE A 2 -11.43 24.51 -7.36
CA ILE A 2 -12.21 25.67 -6.94
C ILE A 2 -13.30 26.02 -7.95
N GLY A 3 -12.99 26.10 -9.25
CA GLY A 3 -13.95 26.39 -10.31
C GLY A 3 -15.09 25.35 -10.41
N GLN A 4 -14.78 24.08 -10.20
CA GLN A 4 -15.81 23.02 -10.14
C GLN A 4 -16.69 23.13 -8.89
N GLY A 5 -16.11 23.51 -7.75
CA GLY A 5 -16.85 23.76 -6.53
C GLY A 5 -17.85 24.91 -6.71
N LEU A 6 -17.39 26.05 -7.24
CA LEU A 6 -18.24 27.21 -7.54
C LEU A 6 -19.33 26.88 -8.55
N ALA A 7 -19.01 26.11 -9.61
CA ALA A 7 -20.03 25.68 -10.59
C ALA A 7 -21.11 24.80 -9.95
N LYS A 8 -20.76 23.91 -9.01
CA LYS A 8 -21.72 23.10 -8.26
C LYS A 8 -22.58 23.92 -7.31
N ILE A 9 -22.02 24.91 -6.64
CA ILE A 9 -22.76 25.84 -5.81
C ILE A 9 -23.76 26.62 -6.67
N ALA A 10 -23.29 27.17 -7.81
CA ALA A 10 -24.17 27.90 -8.73
C ALA A 10 -25.30 27.02 -9.29
N SER A 11 -25.02 25.75 -9.63
CA SER A 11 -26.05 24.82 -10.08
C SER A 11 -27.07 24.48 -8.99
N GLY A 12 -26.63 24.41 -7.73
CA GLY A 12 -27.56 24.24 -6.59
C GLY A 12 -28.53 25.42 -6.41
N PHE A 13 -28.05 26.65 -6.59
CA PHE A 13 -28.90 27.82 -6.52
C PHE A 13 -29.84 28.00 -7.73
N SER A 14 -29.40 27.57 -8.91
CA SER A 14 -30.18 27.70 -10.15
C SER A 14 -31.11 26.53 -10.42
N GLY A 15 -31.14 25.49 -9.57
CA GLY A 15 -31.92 24.27 -9.79
C GLY A 15 -31.46 23.44 -10.99
N SER A 16 -30.27 23.73 -11.53
CA SER A 16 -29.72 22.99 -12.66
C SER A 16 -28.94 21.74 -12.21
N PHE A 17 -28.74 20.79 -13.12
CA PHE A 17 -27.94 19.59 -12.82
C PHE A 17 -26.53 19.95 -12.38
N PRO A 18 -25.95 19.22 -11.38
CA PRO A 18 -24.58 19.43 -10.97
C PRO A 18 -23.64 19.12 -12.13
N THR A 19 -22.82 20.10 -12.50
CA THR A 19 -21.86 19.96 -13.60
C THR A 19 -20.63 19.20 -13.15
N SER A 20 -20.14 18.32 -14.03
CA SER A 20 -18.83 17.67 -13.88
C SER A 20 -18.00 17.93 -15.13
N SER A 21 -16.67 18.04 -14.96
CA SER A 21 -15.77 18.14 -16.11
C SER A 21 -15.79 16.82 -16.89
N SER A 22 -15.99 16.92 -18.20
CA SER A 22 -15.87 15.78 -19.09
C SER A 22 -14.45 15.73 -19.66
N PHE A 23 -13.70 14.66 -19.33
CA PHE A 23 -12.35 14.48 -19.84
C PHE A 23 -12.30 14.50 -21.38
N SER A 24 -13.22 13.78 -22.03
CA SER A 24 -13.27 13.69 -23.51
C SER A 24 -13.57 15.04 -24.17
N ARG A 25 -14.50 15.83 -23.63
CA ARG A 25 -14.79 17.19 -24.15
C ARG A 25 -13.64 18.17 -23.90
N SER A 26 -12.98 18.08 -22.75
CA SER A 26 -11.82 18.89 -22.44
C SER A 26 -10.64 18.52 -23.33
N ALA A 27 -10.40 17.24 -23.58
CA ALA A 27 -9.37 16.76 -24.48
C ALA A 27 -9.62 17.24 -25.92
N LEU A 28 -10.87 17.14 -26.42
CA LEU A 28 -11.24 17.61 -27.76
C LEU A 28 -10.99 19.10 -27.91
N ASN A 29 -11.32 19.90 -26.89
CA ASN A 29 -11.07 21.34 -26.88
C ASN A 29 -9.57 21.68 -26.94
N LEU A 30 -8.74 20.92 -26.23
CA LEU A 30 -7.28 21.05 -26.28
C LEU A 30 -6.72 20.64 -27.66
N TYR A 31 -7.18 19.52 -28.24
CA TYR A 31 -6.79 19.09 -29.59
C TYR A 31 -7.19 20.07 -30.66
N ALA A 32 -8.32 20.77 -30.49
CA ALA A 32 -8.77 21.85 -31.37
C ALA A 32 -7.93 23.15 -31.22
N GLY A 33 -6.94 23.17 -30.35
CA GLY A 33 -6.01 24.30 -30.17
C GLY A 33 -6.47 25.36 -29.19
N ALA A 34 -7.44 25.07 -28.32
CA ALA A 34 -7.88 26.02 -27.30
C ALA A 34 -6.77 26.33 -26.28
N ARG A 35 -6.40 27.61 -26.18
CA ARG A 35 -5.35 28.07 -25.26
C ARG A 35 -5.90 28.83 -24.05
N THR A 36 -7.17 29.23 -24.08
CA THR A 36 -7.78 30.03 -23.03
C THR A 36 -9.17 29.53 -22.67
N GLY A 37 -9.66 29.91 -21.50
CA GLY A 37 -11.04 29.59 -21.05
C GLY A 37 -12.15 30.20 -21.92
N TRP A 38 -11.85 31.22 -22.73
CA TRP A 38 -12.79 31.85 -23.66
C TRP A 38 -13.31 30.86 -24.72
N ALA A 39 -12.52 29.85 -25.11
CA ALA A 39 -12.98 28.78 -25.99
C ALA A 39 -14.23 28.06 -25.44
N THR A 40 -14.28 27.86 -24.13
CA THR A 40 -15.46 27.25 -23.46
C THR A 40 -16.65 28.19 -23.49
N VAL A 41 -16.44 29.49 -23.30
CA VAL A 41 -17.53 30.51 -23.34
C VAL A 41 -18.14 30.55 -24.73
N PHE A 42 -17.31 30.59 -25.79
CA PHE A 42 -17.81 30.55 -27.17
C PHE A 42 -18.52 29.22 -27.48
N SER A 43 -18.01 28.09 -27.00
CA SER A 43 -18.68 26.80 -27.16
C SER A 43 -20.07 26.78 -26.52
N VAL A 44 -20.21 27.34 -25.30
CA VAL A 44 -21.51 27.47 -24.62
C VAL A 44 -22.46 28.37 -25.40
N ALA A 45 -21.97 29.51 -25.92
CA ALA A 45 -22.79 30.40 -26.75
C ALA A 45 -23.30 29.72 -28.02
N VAL A 46 -22.42 28.97 -28.72
CA VAL A 46 -22.83 28.21 -29.92
C VAL A 46 -23.85 27.12 -29.57
N VAL A 47 -23.64 26.39 -28.46
CA VAL A 47 -24.63 25.39 -28.02
C VAL A 47 -25.97 26.04 -27.66
N LEU A 48 -25.96 27.19 -27.01
CA LEU A 48 -27.19 27.93 -26.67
C LEU A 48 -27.94 28.36 -27.94
N LEU A 49 -27.23 28.92 -28.92
CA LEU A 49 -27.80 29.28 -30.22
C LEU A 49 -28.37 28.06 -30.95
N ALA A 50 -27.65 26.97 -30.93
CA ALA A 50 -28.11 25.71 -31.53
C ALA A 50 -29.40 25.21 -30.87
N LEU A 51 -29.49 25.27 -29.55
CA LEU A 51 -30.71 24.87 -28.82
C LEU A 51 -31.90 25.79 -29.10
N LEU A 52 -31.67 27.10 -29.23
CA LEU A 52 -32.74 28.04 -29.48
C LEU A 52 -33.30 28.00 -30.91
N PHE A 53 -32.41 27.81 -31.91
CA PHE A 53 -32.81 27.95 -33.30
C PHE A 53 -32.85 26.61 -34.07
N PHE A 54 -32.08 25.63 -33.69
CA PHE A 54 -31.89 24.39 -34.42
C PHE A 54 -32.51 23.16 -33.73
N THR A 55 -33.17 23.32 -32.58
CA THR A 55 -33.86 22.20 -31.92
C THR A 55 -34.88 21.49 -32.83
N PRO A 56 -35.70 22.20 -33.66
CA PRO A 56 -36.61 21.51 -34.57
C PRO A 56 -35.91 20.65 -35.64
N LEU A 57 -34.70 21.03 -36.02
CA LEU A 57 -33.88 20.26 -36.99
C LEU A 57 -33.27 18.99 -36.36
N LEU A 58 -33.11 18.96 -35.04
CA LEU A 58 -32.63 17.82 -34.30
C LEU A 58 -33.72 16.74 -34.03
N HIS A 59 -34.98 17.13 -34.11
CA HIS A 59 -36.12 16.25 -33.82
C HIS A 59 -36.16 14.97 -34.69
N PRO A 60 -35.82 15.00 -35.99
CA PRO A 60 -35.84 13.80 -36.85
C PRO A 60 -34.59 12.91 -36.67
N VAL A 61 -33.65 13.24 -35.79
CA VAL A 61 -32.44 12.41 -35.58
C VAL A 61 -32.81 11.09 -34.94
N PRO A 62 -32.56 9.94 -35.59
CA PRO A 62 -32.84 8.63 -34.99
C PRO A 62 -32.10 8.40 -33.69
N LEU A 63 -32.77 7.79 -32.73
CA LEU A 63 -32.16 7.41 -31.44
C LEU A 63 -30.90 6.54 -31.60
N ALA A 64 -30.85 5.74 -32.67
CA ALA A 64 -29.69 4.93 -33.00
C ALA A 64 -28.42 5.77 -33.28
N VAL A 65 -28.59 6.95 -33.91
CA VAL A 65 -27.48 7.88 -34.18
C VAL A 65 -26.99 8.50 -32.88
N LEU A 66 -27.90 8.91 -32.01
CA LEU A 66 -27.56 9.44 -30.68
C LEU A 66 -26.85 8.39 -29.82
N ALA A 67 -27.32 7.13 -29.84
CA ALA A 67 -26.68 6.02 -29.20
C ALA A 67 -25.26 5.77 -29.74
N ALA A 68 -25.07 5.80 -31.08
CA ALA A 68 -23.75 5.64 -31.68
C ALA A 68 -22.76 6.74 -31.30
N ILE A 69 -23.21 7.99 -31.22
CA ILE A 69 -22.38 9.12 -30.77
C ILE A 69 -21.87 8.93 -29.32
N VAL A 70 -22.66 8.28 -28.48
CA VAL A 70 -22.26 7.98 -27.08
C VAL A 70 -21.40 6.74 -27.01
N VAL A 71 -21.76 5.66 -27.74
CA VAL A 71 -21.09 4.35 -27.64
C VAL A 71 -19.69 4.35 -28.28
N LEU A 72 -19.53 5.03 -29.43
CA LEU A 72 -18.24 5.05 -30.15
C LEU A 72 -17.07 5.56 -29.32
N PRO A 73 -17.14 6.70 -28.63
CA PRO A 73 -16.07 7.15 -27.75
C PRO A 73 -15.83 6.22 -26.56
N ILE A 74 -16.90 5.61 -26.01
CA ILE A 74 -16.78 4.67 -24.88
C ILE A 74 -16.10 3.39 -25.32
N ALA A 75 -16.39 2.88 -26.53
CA ALA A 75 -15.71 1.69 -27.06
C ALA A 75 -14.20 1.87 -27.16
N GLY A 76 -13.71 3.08 -27.45
CA GLY A 76 -12.30 3.44 -27.46
C GLY A 76 -11.63 3.45 -26.06
N LEU A 77 -12.41 3.46 -24.99
CA LEU A 77 -11.89 3.38 -23.62
C LEU A 77 -11.65 1.93 -23.16
N ILE A 78 -12.25 0.96 -23.84
CA ILE A 78 -12.06 -0.46 -23.53
C ILE A 78 -10.66 -0.88 -23.98
N ARG A 79 -9.78 -1.11 -23.01
CA ARG A 79 -8.39 -1.49 -23.24
C ARG A 79 -8.10 -2.88 -22.69
N PRO A 80 -8.37 -3.96 -23.42
CA PRO A 80 -8.14 -5.32 -22.92
C PRO A 80 -6.66 -5.61 -22.62
N GLN A 81 -5.76 -4.89 -23.30
CA GLN A 81 -4.33 -4.98 -23.03
C GLN A 81 -3.97 -4.53 -21.61
N ALA A 82 -4.67 -3.52 -21.05
CA ALA A 82 -4.45 -3.07 -19.68
C ALA A 82 -4.82 -4.17 -18.67
N PHE A 83 -5.94 -4.88 -18.93
CA PHE A 83 -6.35 -6.02 -18.10
C PHE A 83 -5.34 -7.18 -18.19
N ASN A 84 -4.88 -7.52 -19.39
CA ASN A 84 -3.86 -8.56 -19.58
C ASN A 84 -2.53 -8.20 -18.89
N ARG A 85 -2.15 -6.93 -18.91
CA ARG A 85 -0.98 -6.45 -18.17
C ARG A 85 -1.17 -6.60 -16.67
N LEU A 86 -2.33 -6.20 -16.14
CA LEU A 86 -2.67 -6.34 -14.74
C LEU A 86 -2.66 -7.81 -14.30
N TRP A 87 -3.24 -8.70 -15.12
CA TRP A 87 -3.24 -10.14 -14.89
C TRP A 87 -1.84 -10.74 -14.77
N ARG A 88 -0.88 -10.24 -15.56
CA ARG A 88 0.52 -10.70 -15.51
C ARG A 88 1.26 -10.14 -14.28
N LEU A 89 0.89 -8.96 -13.79
CA LEU A 89 1.54 -8.32 -12.66
C LEU A 89 0.99 -8.82 -11.32
N SER A 90 -0.33 -8.86 -11.20
CA SER A 90 -1.02 -9.24 -9.96
C SER A 90 -2.36 -9.91 -10.29
N ARG A 91 -2.43 -11.22 -10.13
CA ARG A 91 -3.68 -11.98 -10.36
C ARG A 91 -4.80 -11.54 -9.44
N VAL A 92 -4.48 -11.24 -8.17
CA VAL A 92 -5.48 -10.82 -7.17
C VAL A 92 -6.10 -9.48 -7.55
N GLU A 93 -5.27 -8.50 -7.91
CA GLU A 93 -5.76 -7.18 -8.35
C GLU A 93 -6.58 -7.29 -9.64
N ALA A 94 -6.16 -8.14 -10.58
CA ALA A 94 -6.91 -8.39 -11.80
C ALA A 94 -8.28 -9.03 -11.53
N VAL A 95 -8.37 -9.97 -10.57
CA VAL A 95 -9.64 -10.56 -10.14
C VAL A 95 -10.53 -9.51 -9.48
N ILE A 96 -9.99 -8.69 -8.59
CA ILE A 96 -10.74 -7.59 -7.95
C ILE A 96 -11.29 -6.64 -9.02
N ALA A 97 -10.45 -6.23 -9.99
CA ALA A 97 -10.88 -5.36 -11.08
C ALA A 97 -11.97 -6.00 -11.95
N GLY A 98 -11.81 -7.27 -12.30
CA GLY A 98 -12.79 -8.03 -13.08
C GLY A 98 -14.12 -8.19 -12.37
N LEU A 99 -14.10 -8.55 -11.09
CA LEU A 99 -15.32 -8.66 -10.26
C LEU A 99 -16.01 -7.31 -10.07
N THR A 100 -15.24 -6.25 -9.82
CA THR A 100 -15.77 -4.89 -9.72
C THR A 100 -16.49 -4.50 -11.02
N PHE A 101 -15.86 -4.75 -12.16
CA PHE A 101 -16.47 -4.48 -13.46
C PHE A 101 -17.76 -5.30 -13.66
N ALA A 102 -17.71 -6.61 -13.40
CA ALA A 102 -18.87 -7.49 -13.55
C ALA A 102 -20.04 -7.06 -12.65
N ILE A 103 -19.78 -6.78 -11.37
CA ILE A 103 -20.81 -6.33 -10.43
C ILE A 103 -21.39 -4.98 -10.89
N THR A 104 -20.54 -4.06 -11.36
CA THR A 104 -20.98 -2.73 -11.84
C THR A 104 -21.92 -2.87 -13.03
N VAL A 105 -21.60 -3.74 -13.99
CA VAL A 105 -22.45 -3.99 -15.17
C VAL A 105 -23.76 -4.67 -14.78
N LEU A 106 -23.71 -5.69 -13.93
CA LEU A 106 -24.90 -6.44 -13.50
C LEU A 106 -25.81 -5.64 -12.57
N ALA A 107 -25.27 -4.71 -11.79
CA ALA A 107 -26.03 -3.84 -10.89
C ALA A 107 -26.64 -2.63 -11.59
N ALA A 108 -26.39 -2.41 -12.89
CA ALA A 108 -26.95 -1.28 -13.62
C ALA A 108 -28.49 -1.22 -13.47
N PRO A 109 -29.08 -0.03 -13.25
CA PRO A 109 -28.47 1.30 -13.25
C PRO A 109 -27.83 1.72 -11.92
N ARG A 110 -27.81 0.86 -10.89
CA ARG A 110 -27.30 1.16 -9.52
C ARG A 110 -25.79 0.95 -9.44
N LEU A 111 -25.02 1.71 -10.22
CA LEU A 111 -23.55 1.56 -10.37
C LEU A 111 -22.78 1.67 -9.05
N TYR A 112 -23.34 2.35 -8.04
CA TYR A 112 -22.72 2.52 -6.72
C TYR A 112 -22.43 1.18 -6.00
N TRP A 113 -23.23 0.13 -6.27
CA TRP A 113 -22.98 -1.19 -5.69
C TRP A 113 -21.67 -1.82 -6.21
N GLY A 114 -21.38 -1.64 -7.50
CA GLY A 114 -20.13 -2.11 -8.08
C GLY A 114 -18.93 -1.38 -7.51
N VAL A 115 -19.04 -0.04 -7.39
CA VAL A 115 -17.98 0.77 -6.78
C VAL A 115 -17.75 0.37 -5.33
N LEU A 116 -18.83 0.22 -4.53
CA LEU A 116 -18.74 -0.20 -3.14
C LEU A 116 -18.07 -1.57 -2.99
N ALA A 117 -18.50 -2.56 -3.80
CA ALA A 117 -17.89 -3.89 -3.81
C ALA A 117 -16.40 -3.84 -4.14
N GLY A 118 -16.02 -3.04 -5.15
CA GLY A 118 -14.61 -2.83 -5.53
C GLY A 118 -13.79 -2.24 -4.40
N VAL A 119 -14.31 -1.19 -3.72
CA VAL A 119 -13.64 -0.57 -2.57
C VAL A 119 -13.47 -1.57 -1.43
N VAL A 120 -14.52 -2.31 -1.08
CA VAL A 120 -14.46 -3.32 0.00
C VAL A 120 -13.45 -4.41 -0.32
N MET A 121 -13.45 -4.96 -1.55
CA MET A 121 -12.50 -5.99 -1.95
C MET A 121 -11.05 -5.47 -1.94
N ALA A 122 -10.81 -4.28 -2.48
CA ALA A 122 -9.48 -3.67 -2.51
C ALA A 122 -8.98 -3.35 -1.10
N LEU A 123 -9.83 -2.82 -0.22
CA LEU A 123 -9.50 -2.54 1.17
C LEU A 123 -9.21 -3.83 1.95
N SER A 124 -10.02 -4.87 1.75
CA SER A 124 -9.81 -6.18 2.39
C SER A 124 -8.48 -6.79 1.97
N HIS A 125 -8.14 -6.72 0.69
CA HIS A 125 -6.85 -7.20 0.19
C HIS A 125 -5.68 -6.39 0.74
N PHE A 126 -5.79 -5.06 0.76
CA PHE A 126 -4.79 -4.18 1.35
C PHE A 126 -4.58 -4.49 2.85
N LEU A 127 -5.67 -4.66 3.60
CA LEU A 127 -5.61 -4.98 5.02
C LEU A 127 -5.00 -6.38 5.25
N TYR A 128 -5.35 -7.36 4.43
CA TYR A 128 -4.74 -8.68 4.48
C TYR A 128 -3.22 -8.63 4.32
N LEU A 129 -2.72 -7.89 3.33
CA LEU A 129 -1.27 -7.71 3.13
C LEU A 129 -0.61 -6.99 4.30
N ARG A 130 -1.30 -6.02 4.90
CA ARG A 130 -0.77 -5.27 6.06
C ARG A 130 -0.71 -6.13 7.32
N LEU A 131 -1.70 -7.00 7.55
CA LEU A 131 -1.76 -7.88 8.72
C LEU A 131 -0.78 -9.06 8.63
N HIS A 132 -0.24 -9.35 7.43
CA HIS A 132 0.73 -10.42 7.20
C HIS A 132 2.06 -9.84 6.73
N PRO A 133 2.82 -9.17 7.61
CA PRO A 133 4.11 -8.62 7.25
C PRO A 133 5.08 -9.73 6.85
N ARG A 134 5.95 -9.44 5.90
CA ARG A 134 7.03 -10.36 5.55
C ARG A 134 8.08 -10.33 6.65
N ILE A 135 8.14 -11.40 7.42
CA ILE A 135 9.17 -11.65 8.42
C ILE A 135 10.03 -12.80 7.88
N ILE A 136 11.33 -12.57 7.78
CA ILE A 136 12.28 -13.52 7.24
C ILE A 136 13.40 -13.79 8.25
N GLU A 137 13.86 -15.01 8.28
CA GLU A 137 15.13 -15.35 8.90
C GLU A 137 16.26 -14.97 7.93
N VAL A 138 17.31 -14.32 8.44
CA VAL A 138 18.44 -13.88 7.62
C VAL A 138 19.66 -14.71 7.84
N GLY A 139 20.42 -14.90 6.76
CA GLY A 139 21.73 -15.54 6.75
C GLY A 139 22.75 -14.65 6.03
N LEU A 140 24.03 -14.90 6.25
CA LEU A 140 25.12 -14.17 5.61
C LEU A 140 25.40 -14.74 4.22
N HIS A 141 25.20 -13.91 3.20
CA HIS A 141 25.54 -14.25 1.82
C HIS A 141 27.06 -14.01 1.56
N PRO A 142 27.68 -14.70 0.62
CA PRO A 142 29.12 -14.56 0.31
C PRO A 142 29.57 -13.14 -0.09
N ASP A 143 28.62 -12.28 -0.53
CA ASP A 143 28.91 -10.87 -0.82
C ASP A 143 28.92 -9.97 0.43
N GLY A 144 28.76 -10.56 1.64
CA GLY A 144 28.75 -9.83 2.91
C GLY A 144 27.39 -9.23 3.28
N SER A 145 26.32 -9.43 2.48
CA SER A 145 24.98 -8.93 2.78
C SER A 145 24.14 -9.95 3.55
N LEU A 146 23.21 -9.44 4.40
CA LEU A 146 22.22 -10.27 5.07
C LEU A 146 21.01 -10.47 4.16
N ARG A 147 20.72 -11.71 3.80
CA ARG A 147 19.64 -12.10 2.90
C ARG A 147 18.70 -13.12 3.53
N ASP A 148 17.52 -13.31 2.90
CA ASP A 148 16.57 -14.33 3.28
C ASP A 148 17.23 -15.72 3.23
N ARG A 149 17.41 -16.32 4.40
CA ARG A 149 18.13 -17.59 4.56
C ARG A 149 17.49 -18.73 3.78
N HIS A 150 16.17 -18.80 3.81
CA HIS A 150 15.45 -19.90 3.16
C HIS A 150 15.41 -19.76 1.65
N LEU A 151 15.27 -18.52 1.15
CA LEU A 151 15.27 -18.26 -0.29
C LEU A 151 16.64 -18.51 -0.93
N TRP A 152 17.72 -18.19 -0.21
CA TRP A 152 19.11 -18.33 -0.71
C TRP A 152 19.81 -19.57 -0.19
N LEU A 153 19.11 -20.45 0.55
CA LEU A 153 19.66 -21.68 1.14
C LEU A 153 20.93 -21.43 1.96
N LEU A 154 20.94 -20.36 2.75
CA LEU A 154 22.08 -19.98 3.58
C LEU A 154 22.05 -20.70 4.93
N PRO A 155 23.22 -20.93 5.56
CA PRO A 155 23.29 -21.42 6.94
C PRO A 155 22.77 -20.36 7.93
N PRO A 156 22.39 -20.74 9.16
CA PRO A 156 22.13 -19.77 10.22
C PRO A 156 23.42 -19.01 10.56
N LEU A 157 23.28 -17.78 11.08
CA LEU A 157 24.46 -17.00 11.51
C LEU A 157 25.21 -17.65 12.67
N ALA A 158 24.46 -18.23 13.62
CA ALA A 158 24.99 -19.09 14.68
C ALA A 158 23.92 -20.10 15.12
N PRO A 159 24.29 -21.25 15.73
CA PRO A 159 23.32 -22.31 16.07
C PRO A 159 22.26 -21.90 17.12
N ASP A 160 22.60 -20.98 18.02
CA ASP A 160 21.77 -20.50 19.11
C ASP A 160 21.22 -19.08 18.88
N LEU A 161 21.40 -18.54 17.66
CA LEU A 161 20.98 -17.21 17.25
C LEU A 161 19.84 -17.26 16.24
N TYR A 162 18.72 -16.62 16.58
CA TYR A 162 17.65 -16.31 15.65
C TYR A 162 17.80 -14.90 15.09
N ALA A 163 18.27 -14.80 13.86
CA ALA A 163 18.41 -13.51 13.17
C ALA A 163 17.22 -13.29 12.25
N LEU A 164 16.42 -12.24 12.52
CA LEU A 164 15.20 -11.95 11.77
C LEU A 164 15.18 -10.52 11.24
N ARG A 165 14.46 -10.33 10.14
CA ARG A 165 14.15 -9.04 9.55
C ARG A 165 12.66 -8.97 9.19
N MET A 166 12.01 -7.88 9.56
CA MET A 166 10.64 -7.58 9.16
C MET A 166 10.66 -6.44 8.13
N ASP A 167 10.14 -6.71 6.94
CA ASP A 167 10.09 -5.75 5.83
C ASP A 167 8.79 -4.91 5.88
N ALA A 168 8.48 -4.33 7.06
CA ALA A 168 7.29 -3.50 7.30
C ALA A 168 7.53 -2.53 8.46
N ALA A 169 6.65 -1.54 8.65
CA ALA A 169 6.61 -0.75 9.88
C ALA A 169 6.17 -1.64 11.06
N LEU A 170 6.54 -1.31 12.28
CA LEU A 170 6.03 -1.96 13.48
C LEU A 170 4.85 -1.15 14.02
N ASP A 171 3.64 -1.55 13.69
CA ASP A 171 2.40 -0.86 14.01
C ASP A 171 1.33 -1.85 14.52
N PHE A 172 0.14 -1.35 14.84
CA PHE A 172 -0.97 -2.15 15.34
C PHE A 172 -1.32 -3.35 14.42
N ALA A 173 -1.06 -3.25 13.12
CA ALA A 173 -1.37 -4.31 12.15
C ALA A 173 -0.30 -5.41 12.14
N THR A 174 0.95 -5.08 12.41
CA THR A 174 2.11 -5.98 12.26
C THR A 174 2.64 -6.49 13.60
N ALA A 175 2.35 -5.81 14.70
CA ALA A 175 2.87 -6.11 16.04
C ALA A 175 2.65 -7.57 16.46
N ASN A 176 1.41 -8.06 16.34
CA ASN A 176 1.08 -9.44 16.70
C ASN A 176 1.79 -10.48 15.84
N GLY A 177 1.98 -10.18 14.54
CA GLY A 177 2.72 -11.06 13.62
C GLY A 177 4.19 -11.16 13.99
N PHE A 178 4.77 -10.03 14.40
CA PHE A 178 6.16 -9.96 14.84
C PHE A 178 6.41 -10.72 16.15
N GLU A 179 5.61 -10.46 17.19
CA GLU A 179 5.70 -11.17 18.47
C GLU A 179 5.52 -12.68 18.28
N ARG A 180 4.53 -13.08 17.49
CA ARG A 180 4.25 -14.49 17.21
C ARG A 180 5.42 -15.18 16.49
N ALA A 181 6.02 -14.55 15.48
CA ALA A 181 7.13 -15.14 14.74
C ALA A 181 8.33 -15.45 15.66
N VAL A 182 8.66 -14.53 16.58
CA VAL A 182 9.72 -14.75 17.56
C VAL A 182 9.34 -15.86 18.56
N ALA A 183 8.11 -15.83 19.08
CA ALA A 183 7.65 -16.82 20.05
C ALA A 183 7.60 -18.25 19.44
N GLU A 184 7.11 -18.39 18.22
CA GLU A 184 7.06 -19.67 17.48
C GLU A 184 8.47 -20.21 17.24
N HIS A 185 9.43 -19.34 16.85
CA HIS A 185 10.81 -19.77 16.65
C HIS A 185 11.44 -20.28 17.95
N ILE A 186 11.31 -19.54 19.05
CA ILE A 186 11.85 -19.93 20.35
C ILE A 186 11.22 -21.23 20.84
N ALA A 187 9.92 -21.43 20.62
CA ALA A 187 9.23 -22.66 20.99
C ALA A 187 9.72 -23.88 20.19
N ALA A 188 10.01 -23.68 18.90
CA ALA A 188 10.55 -24.72 18.02
C ALA A 188 12.04 -25.01 18.27
N HIS A 189 12.78 -24.03 18.78
CA HIS A 189 14.24 -24.11 19.02
C HIS A 189 14.58 -23.72 20.46
N PRO A 190 14.41 -24.62 21.43
CA PRO A 190 14.66 -24.32 22.86
C PRO A 190 16.09 -23.94 23.20
N GLY A 191 17.03 -24.20 22.30
CA GLY A 191 18.44 -23.82 22.43
C GLY A 191 18.75 -22.37 22.06
N THR A 192 17.77 -21.59 21.60
CA THR A 192 17.96 -20.18 21.23
C THR A 192 18.34 -19.35 22.47
N ARG A 193 19.48 -18.67 22.39
CA ARG A 193 20.02 -17.79 23.43
C ARG A 193 20.07 -16.33 22.98
N HIS A 194 20.05 -16.10 21.69
CA HIS A 194 20.19 -14.79 21.08
C HIS A 194 19.11 -14.57 20.03
N VAL A 195 18.46 -13.41 20.05
CA VAL A 195 17.55 -12.93 19.02
C VAL A 195 18.14 -11.66 18.43
N MET A 196 18.46 -11.67 17.13
CA MET A 196 18.96 -10.51 16.42
C MET A 196 17.88 -9.95 15.51
N TRP A 197 17.45 -8.75 15.79
CA TRP A 197 16.46 -8.07 14.97
C TRP A 197 17.11 -7.01 14.08
N ILE A 198 17.08 -7.25 12.78
CA ILE A 198 17.53 -6.30 11.76
C ILE A 198 16.43 -5.27 11.53
N ALA A 199 16.58 -4.09 12.14
CA ALA A 199 15.55 -3.06 12.20
C ALA A 199 15.66 -1.99 11.09
N HIS A 200 16.63 -2.09 10.17
CA HIS A 200 16.79 -1.14 9.05
C HIS A 200 15.52 -0.89 8.23
N PRO A 201 14.66 -1.91 7.92
CA PRO A 201 13.46 -1.66 7.14
C PRO A 201 12.37 -0.94 7.92
N ILE A 202 12.44 -0.91 9.24
CA ILE A 202 11.45 -0.27 10.09
C ILE A 202 11.58 1.26 9.98
N ASN A 203 10.66 1.89 9.24
CA ASN A 203 10.67 3.33 9.04
C ASN A 203 9.81 4.08 10.06
N TRP A 204 8.86 3.40 10.67
CA TRP A 204 7.86 3.99 11.54
C TRP A 204 7.38 2.97 12.57
N ILE A 205 7.02 3.46 13.75
CA ILE A 205 6.48 2.70 14.86
C ILE A 205 5.37 3.54 15.52
N ASP A 206 4.24 2.90 15.85
CA ASP A 206 3.18 3.52 16.63
C ASP A 206 3.23 3.09 18.11
N ALA A 207 2.27 3.55 18.91
CA ALA A 207 2.19 3.19 20.33
C ALA A 207 2.05 1.68 20.53
N THR A 208 1.20 1.02 19.74
CA THR A 208 0.97 -0.44 19.81
C THR A 208 2.23 -1.21 19.46
N GLY A 209 2.95 -0.76 18.41
CA GLY A 209 4.24 -1.35 18.04
C GLY A 209 5.30 -1.17 19.11
N ALA A 210 5.34 0.00 19.77
CA ALA A 210 6.27 0.23 20.87
C ALA A 210 5.96 -0.67 22.08
N GLU A 211 4.69 -0.82 22.44
CA GLU A 211 4.27 -1.76 23.49
C GLU A 211 4.59 -3.21 23.16
N ALA A 212 4.37 -3.62 21.88
CA ALA A 212 4.74 -4.95 21.43
C ALA A 212 6.25 -5.22 21.55
N PHE A 213 7.07 -4.22 21.20
CA PHE A 213 8.51 -4.32 21.44
C PHE A 213 8.85 -4.46 22.93
N GLY A 214 8.16 -3.70 23.80
CA GLY A 214 8.31 -3.80 25.26
C GLY A 214 8.00 -5.20 25.77
N ARG A 215 6.83 -5.75 25.40
CA ARG A 215 6.42 -7.11 25.78
C ARG A 215 7.39 -8.18 25.25
N LEU A 216 7.83 -8.03 23.99
CA LEU A 216 8.83 -8.94 23.43
C LEU A 216 10.12 -8.92 24.25
N ARG A 217 10.61 -7.73 24.60
CA ARG A 217 11.81 -7.58 25.42
C ARG A 217 11.66 -8.24 26.78
N GLU A 218 10.56 -8.01 27.50
CA GLU A 218 10.25 -8.66 28.77
C GLU A 218 10.23 -10.18 28.64
N HIS A 219 9.56 -10.70 27.60
CA HIS A 219 9.48 -12.12 27.34
C HIS A 219 10.85 -12.77 27.07
N LEU A 220 11.74 -12.07 26.36
CA LEU A 220 13.12 -12.52 26.13
C LEU A 220 13.96 -12.47 27.41
N ASP A 221 13.81 -11.41 28.21
CA ASP A 221 14.50 -11.25 29.50
C ASP A 221 14.14 -12.37 30.48
N ASP A 222 12.85 -12.72 30.60
CA ASP A 222 12.34 -13.81 31.45
C ASP A 222 12.96 -15.16 31.07
N ARG A 223 13.21 -15.36 29.77
CA ARG A 223 13.84 -16.58 29.23
C ARG A 223 15.36 -16.54 29.20
N ARG A 224 15.95 -15.46 29.64
CA ARG A 224 17.39 -15.20 29.59
C ARG A 224 17.97 -15.21 28.17
N ILE A 225 17.21 -14.69 27.20
CA ILE A 225 17.59 -14.56 25.81
C ILE A 225 18.05 -13.11 25.57
N ASP A 226 19.21 -12.94 24.95
CA ASP A 226 19.75 -11.62 24.63
C ASP A 226 19.13 -11.08 23.34
N LEU A 227 18.71 -9.81 23.36
CA LEU A 227 18.17 -9.10 22.22
C LEU A 227 19.21 -8.19 21.59
N HIS A 228 19.55 -8.47 20.34
CA HIS A 228 20.46 -7.68 19.51
C HIS A 228 19.64 -6.85 18.52
N LEU A 229 19.59 -5.54 18.70
CA LEU A 229 18.84 -4.62 17.85
C LEU A 229 19.79 -3.91 16.89
N VAL A 230 19.63 -4.13 15.58
CA VAL A 230 20.58 -3.69 14.56
C VAL A 230 19.97 -2.62 13.65
N GLY A 231 20.63 -1.48 13.53
CA GLY A 231 20.32 -0.45 12.55
C GLY A 231 18.98 0.25 12.73
N ILE A 232 18.57 0.45 13.97
CA ILE A 232 17.35 1.20 14.29
C ILE A 232 17.45 2.64 13.79
N LYS A 233 16.41 3.12 13.13
CA LYS A 233 16.32 4.49 12.62
C LYS A 233 15.96 5.48 13.72
N LEU A 234 16.52 6.69 13.66
CA LEU A 234 16.30 7.75 14.67
C LEU A 234 14.82 8.00 15.02
N PRO A 235 13.86 8.05 14.08
CA PRO A 235 12.45 8.25 14.42
C PRO A 235 11.87 7.11 15.26
N VAL A 236 12.27 5.87 14.99
CA VAL A 236 11.83 4.67 15.73
C VAL A 236 12.52 4.62 17.09
N GLU A 237 13.83 4.87 17.13
CA GLU A 237 14.63 4.96 18.35
C GLU A 237 14.05 5.99 19.33
N ALA A 238 13.70 7.19 18.83
CA ALA A 238 13.11 8.26 19.65
C ALA A 238 11.76 7.87 20.28
N VAL A 239 10.94 7.07 19.62
CA VAL A 239 9.68 6.56 20.16
C VAL A 239 9.96 5.54 21.26
N LEU A 240 10.83 4.57 21.01
CA LEU A 240 11.18 3.53 21.98
C LEU A 240 11.91 4.09 23.20
N GLN A 241 12.74 5.13 23.02
CA GLN A 241 13.38 5.85 24.14
C GLN A 241 12.35 6.56 25.01
N ARG A 242 11.40 7.28 24.42
CA ARG A 242 10.32 7.96 25.15
C ARG A 242 9.42 6.97 25.89
N ALA A 243 9.22 5.78 25.34
CA ALA A 243 8.49 4.70 25.98
C ALA A 243 9.29 3.99 27.09
N GLY A 244 10.60 4.30 27.23
CA GLY A 244 11.46 3.66 28.23
C GLY A 244 11.95 2.26 27.85
N TYR A 245 11.69 1.81 26.62
CA TYR A 245 12.01 0.45 26.19
C TYR A 245 13.45 0.28 25.69
N LEU A 246 14.21 1.35 25.50
CA LEU A 246 15.64 1.30 25.13
C LEU A 246 16.57 1.59 26.33
N ASN A 247 16.05 1.61 27.54
CA ASN A 247 16.89 1.75 28.72
C ASN A 247 17.88 0.59 28.80
N ALA A 248 19.13 0.89 29.13
CA ALA A 248 20.20 -0.08 29.25
C ALA A 248 19.77 -1.22 30.19
N GLY A 249 19.80 -2.42 29.69
CA GLY A 249 19.58 -3.66 30.42
C GLY A 249 20.70 -4.64 30.07
N PRO A 250 20.98 -5.62 30.91
CA PRO A 250 22.12 -6.53 30.70
C PRO A 250 21.99 -7.37 29.42
N ARG A 251 20.80 -7.44 28.82
CA ARG A 251 20.50 -8.31 27.66
C ARG A 251 20.03 -7.58 26.43
N LEU A 252 20.07 -6.24 26.41
CA LEU A 252 19.77 -5.46 25.22
C LEU A 252 21.05 -4.89 24.64
N HIS A 253 21.38 -5.31 23.44
CA HIS A 253 22.55 -4.89 22.69
C HIS A 253 22.14 -4.08 21.46
N LEU A 254 22.62 -2.86 21.34
CA LEU A 254 22.30 -1.96 20.23
C LEU A 254 23.50 -1.83 19.29
N TYR A 255 23.27 -2.07 18.00
CA TYR A 255 24.29 -1.93 16.95
C TYR A 255 23.83 -0.94 15.91
N ARG A 256 24.71 -0.06 15.48
CA ARG A 256 24.40 0.93 14.45
C ARG A 256 24.44 0.35 13.05
N THR A 257 25.26 -0.66 12.83
CA THR A 257 25.47 -1.29 11.52
C THR A 257 25.41 -2.82 11.60
N GLU A 258 25.08 -3.45 10.49
CA GLU A 258 25.10 -4.92 10.36
C GLU A 258 26.51 -5.47 10.57
N ALA A 259 27.54 -4.77 10.09
CA ALA A 259 28.94 -5.18 10.25
C ALA A 259 29.39 -5.20 11.72
N GLU A 260 28.89 -4.28 12.55
CA GLU A 260 29.13 -4.26 14.00
C GLU A 260 28.46 -5.46 14.68
N ALA A 261 27.20 -5.73 14.32
CA ALA A 261 26.44 -6.85 14.87
C ALA A 261 27.07 -8.20 14.47
N LEU A 262 27.51 -8.36 13.23
CA LEU A 262 28.18 -9.58 12.76
C LEU A 262 29.48 -9.86 13.50
N ARG A 263 30.32 -8.85 13.74
CA ARG A 263 31.53 -9.02 14.56
C ARG A 263 31.22 -9.49 15.98
N ALA A 264 30.15 -8.96 16.58
CA ALA A 264 29.71 -9.42 17.89
C ALA A 264 29.22 -10.87 17.85
N THR A 265 28.55 -11.29 16.79
CA THR A 265 28.09 -12.68 16.56
C THR A 265 29.26 -13.65 16.39
N ASP A 266 30.29 -13.27 15.63
CA ASP A 266 31.50 -14.07 15.47
C ASP A 266 32.21 -14.29 16.82
N ALA A 267 32.26 -13.26 17.67
CA ALA A 267 32.79 -13.36 19.01
C ALA A 267 31.96 -14.32 19.91
N LEU A 268 30.62 -14.31 19.78
CA LEU A 268 29.75 -15.25 20.51
C LEU A 268 29.95 -16.69 20.06
N SER A 269 30.12 -16.96 18.75
CA SER A 269 30.35 -18.31 18.22
C SER A 269 31.70 -18.89 18.65
N GLN A 270 32.73 -18.04 18.76
CA GLN A 270 34.06 -18.43 19.26
C GLN A 270 34.06 -18.69 20.77
N ALA A 271 33.22 -18.02 21.53
CA ALA A 271 33.09 -18.24 22.98
C ALA A 271 32.32 -19.52 23.34
N ALA A 272 31.52 -20.03 22.38
CA ALA A 272 30.68 -21.23 22.55
C ALA A 272 31.40 -22.53 22.06
N SER A 273 32.52 -22.40 21.35
CA SER A 273 33.39 -23.52 20.90
C SER A 273 34.51 -23.82 21.90
#